data_d1bc8f977f8f1c3463e2d582d8210b99
#
_entry.id   d1bc8f977f8f1c3463e2d582d8210b99
#
_cell.length_a   1.000
_cell.length_b   1.000
_cell.length_c   1.000
_cell.angle_alpha   90.00
_cell.angle_beta   90.00
_cell.angle_gamma   90.00
#
_symmetry.space_group_name_H-M   'P 1'
#
loop_
_entity.id
_entity.type
_entity.pdbx_description
1 polymer ?
#
loop_
_entity_poly.entity_id
_entity_poly.type
_entity_poly.pdbx_seq_one_letter_code
_entity_poly.pdbx_strand_id
1 'polypeptide(L)'
;DKINKYINEETPWKKNHEEAVEISSTAINAFFILSVYLNPVIPNITKKAFEFLNVEKISFDDVEKTKIKKINTYKPLLNRLEKIIIPEEEDMDNVNLINIDQFSAVDLRVAKIVKAEHVEGADKLLRLTLDVGDLGTRNVFAGIKSAYKPNELTDKHIVLVNNLEPRKMKFGVSEGMVLASSNDEGIYLVSPDSGAKPGMKVR
;
A
#
# COMPACT_ATOMS: atom_id res chain seq x y z
N ASP A 1 23.78 10.68 -19.04
CA ASP A 1 24.97 10.67 -18.16
C ASP A 1 26.06 11.65 -18.60
N LYS A 2 26.40 11.73 -19.89
CA LYS A 2 27.42 12.65 -20.42
C LYS A 2 27.10 14.12 -20.16
N ILE A 3 25.84 14.52 -20.26
CA ILE A 3 25.41 15.92 -20.01
C ILE A 3 25.54 16.29 -18.55
N ASN A 4 25.11 15.42 -17.65
CA ASN A 4 25.25 15.65 -16.20
C ASN A 4 26.73 15.73 -15.80
N LYS A 5 27.58 14.89 -16.40
CA LYS A 5 29.03 14.94 -16.20
C LYS A 5 29.59 16.28 -16.67
N TYR A 6 29.23 16.71 -17.88
CA TYR A 6 29.63 18.00 -18.46
C TYR A 6 29.25 19.19 -17.55
N ILE A 7 28.00 19.26 -17.09
CA ILE A 7 27.54 20.34 -16.20
C ILE A 7 28.30 20.33 -14.87
N ASN A 8 28.57 19.15 -14.31
CA ASN A 8 29.30 19.01 -13.05
C ASN A 8 30.79 19.40 -13.19
N GLU A 9 31.42 19.11 -14.32
CA GLU A 9 32.79 19.48 -14.60
C GLU A 9 32.93 20.97 -14.87
N GLU A 10 32.05 21.56 -15.69
CA GLU A 10 32.06 22.96 -16.03
C GLU A 10 31.57 23.91 -14.93
N THR A 11 30.78 23.40 -13.98
CA THR A 11 30.30 24.15 -12.79
C THR A 11 29.77 25.55 -13.13
N PRO A 12 28.71 25.72 -13.95
CA PRO A 12 28.23 27.01 -14.44
C PRO A 12 27.89 28.03 -13.32
N TRP A 13 27.53 27.54 -12.14
CA TRP A 13 27.24 28.36 -10.96
C TRP A 13 28.50 29.02 -10.33
N LYS A 14 29.70 28.69 -10.80
CA LYS A 14 30.98 29.30 -10.37
C LYS A 14 31.59 30.20 -11.44
N LYS A 15 30.96 30.27 -12.61
CA LYS A 15 31.47 31.01 -13.78
C LYS A 15 30.87 32.44 -13.85
N ASN A 16 31.42 33.27 -14.72
CA ASN A 16 30.81 34.54 -15.06
C ASN A 16 29.50 34.31 -15.86
N HIS A 17 28.73 35.37 -16.05
CA HIS A 17 27.40 35.29 -16.66
C HIS A 17 27.43 34.72 -18.09
N GLU A 18 28.39 35.15 -18.90
CA GLU A 18 28.49 34.72 -20.31
C GLU A 18 28.82 33.24 -20.43
N GLU A 19 29.83 32.78 -19.71
CA GLU A 19 30.22 31.36 -19.66
C GLU A 19 29.10 30.47 -19.10
N ALA A 20 28.43 30.94 -18.02
CA ALA A 20 27.31 30.21 -17.42
C ALA A 20 26.12 30.06 -18.39
N VAL A 21 25.84 31.09 -19.20
CA VAL A 21 24.78 31.05 -20.22
C VAL A 21 25.14 30.07 -21.32
N GLU A 22 26.39 30.04 -21.79
CA GLU A 22 26.84 29.12 -22.84
C GLU A 22 26.73 27.65 -22.40
N ILE A 23 27.26 27.33 -21.22
CA ILE A 23 27.18 25.97 -20.63
C ILE A 23 25.73 25.55 -20.43
N SER A 24 24.91 26.42 -19.85
CA SER A 24 23.50 26.14 -19.60
C SER A 24 22.70 25.97 -20.90
N SER A 25 23.01 26.76 -21.92
CA SER A 25 22.37 26.65 -23.26
C SER A 25 22.68 25.30 -23.91
N THR A 26 23.92 24.82 -23.77
CA THR A 26 24.31 23.49 -24.26
C THR A 26 23.50 22.39 -23.58
N ALA A 27 23.35 22.47 -22.24
CA ALA A 27 22.56 21.50 -21.48
C ALA A 27 21.06 21.55 -21.84
N ILE A 28 20.50 22.74 -22.02
CA ILE A 28 19.09 22.94 -22.42
C ILE A 28 18.84 22.38 -23.83
N ASN A 29 19.74 22.62 -24.78
CA ASN A 29 19.62 22.06 -26.12
C ASN A 29 19.69 20.53 -26.13
N ALA A 30 20.58 19.94 -25.33
CA ALA A 30 20.65 18.49 -25.19
C ALA A 30 19.38 17.91 -24.56
N PHE A 31 18.82 18.57 -23.52
CA PHE A 31 17.53 18.20 -22.93
C PHE A 31 16.38 18.28 -23.93
N PHE A 32 16.36 19.31 -24.77
CA PHE A 32 15.39 19.44 -25.87
C PHE A 32 15.47 18.26 -26.84
N ILE A 33 16.65 17.95 -27.37
CA ILE A 33 16.87 16.83 -28.28
C ILE A 33 16.38 15.52 -27.65
N LEU A 34 16.78 15.22 -26.42
CA LEU A 34 16.31 14.04 -25.69
C LEU A 34 14.79 14.01 -25.55
N SER A 35 14.17 15.15 -25.26
CA SER A 35 12.71 15.22 -25.12
C SER A 35 11.98 14.91 -26.42
N VAL A 36 12.51 15.31 -27.57
CA VAL A 36 11.93 14.99 -28.88
C VAL A 36 12.03 13.47 -29.13
N TYR A 37 13.20 12.87 -28.92
CA TYR A 37 13.39 11.43 -29.11
C TYR A 37 12.59 10.56 -28.15
N LEU A 38 12.36 11.03 -26.94
CA LEU A 38 11.57 10.33 -25.92
C LEU A 38 10.05 10.53 -26.05
N ASN A 39 9.62 11.49 -26.85
CA ASN A 39 8.20 11.82 -26.98
C ASN A 39 7.29 10.63 -27.36
N PRO A 40 7.67 9.71 -28.26
CA PRO A 40 6.85 8.54 -28.56
C PRO A 40 6.70 7.55 -27.38
N VAL A 41 7.65 7.55 -26.44
CA VAL A 41 7.70 6.60 -25.32
C VAL A 41 7.03 7.18 -24.07
N ILE A 42 7.26 8.46 -23.75
CA ILE A 42 6.78 9.14 -22.55
C ILE A 42 6.10 10.49 -22.87
N PRO A 43 5.01 10.51 -23.66
CA PRO A 43 4.43 11.74 -24.21
C PRO A 43 3.97 12.74 -23.14
N ASN A 44 3.47 12.25 -21.98
CA ASN A 44 3.00 13.12 -20.90
C ASN A 44 4.13 13.91 -20.21
N ILE A 45 5.32 13.32 -20.13
CA ILE A 45 6.49 13.96 -19.52
C ILE A 45 7.11 14.94 -20.52
N THR A 46 7.27 14.52 -21.77
CA THR A 46 7.85 15.35 -22.81
C THR A 46 6.97 16.55 -23.16
N LYS A 47 5.65 16.44 -23.05
CA LYS A 47 4.74 17.59 -23.16
C LYS A 47 5.08 18.68 -22.14
N LYS A 48 5.29 18.32 -20.88
CA LYS A 48 5.71 19.26 -19.82
C LYS A 48 7.11 19.84 -20.10
N ALA A 49 8.01 19.03 -20.67
CA ALA A 49 9.33 19.50 -21.09
C ALA A 49 9.24 20.54 -22.22
N PHE A 50 8.39 20.33 -23.22
CA PHE A 50 8.15 21.29 -24.29
C PHE A 50 7.49 22.58 -23.78
N GLU A 51 6.54 22.49 -22.87
CA GLU A 51 5.97 23.66 -22.20
C GLU A 51 7.05 24.47 -21.45
N PHE A 52 7.96 23.79 -20.73
CA PHE A 52 9.10 24.46 -20.07
C PHE A 52 10.04 25.11 -21.08
N LEU A 53 10.36 24.43 -22.16
CA LEU A 53 11.24 24.93 -23.23
C LEU A 53 10.60 26.00 -24.12
N ASN A 54 9.32 26.31 -23.87
CA ASN A 54 8.51 27.24 -24.67
C ASN A 54 8.52 26.87 -26.17
N VAL A 55 8.34 25.59 -26.45
CA VAL A 55 8.32 25.03 -27.81
C VAL A 55 6.99 24.34 -28.04
N GLU A 56 6.35 24.65 -29.15
CA GLU A 56 5.13 23.98 -29.58
C GLU A 56 5.45 22.64 -30.28
N LYS A 57 4.62 22.13 -31.07
CA LYS A 57 4.69 20.81 -31.69
C LYS A 57 5.96 20.63 -32.55
N ILE A 58 6.86 19.67 -32.21
CA ILE A 58 8.11 19.41 -32.93
C ILE A 58 8.14 17.99 -33.42
N SER A 59 8.57 17.83 -34.72
CA SER A 59 8.89 16.55 -35.33
C SER A 59 10.39 16.26 -35.24
N PHE A 60 10.80 15.03 -35.53
CA PHE A 60 12.23 14.66 -35.60
C PHE A 60 13.02 15.50 -36.63
N ASP A 61 12.38 15.91 -37.72
CA ASP A 61 13.01 16.70 -38.78
C ASP A 61 13.28 18.15 -38.37
N ASP A 62 12.67 18.62 -37.30
CA ASP A 62 12.78 19.99 -36.80
C ASP A 62 13.86 20.14 -35.71
N VAL A 63 14.44 19.03 -35.24
CA VAL A 63 15.40 19.05 -34.11
C VAL A 63 16.62 19.91 -34.41
N GLU A 64 17.20 19.76 -35.62
CA GLU A 64 18.41 20.51 -36.03
C GLU A 64 18.12 21.99 -36.34
N LYS A 65 16.87 22.32 -36.68
CA LYS A 65 16.45 23.68 -37.07
C LYS A 65 15.96 24.51 -35.89
N THR A 66 15.56 23.87 -34.82
CA THR A 66 14.93 24.53 -33.67
C THR A 66 15.99 25.00 -32.66
N LYS A 67 16.01 26.31 -32.42
CA LYS A 67 16.85 26.93 -31.37
C LYS A 67 15.97 27.38 -30.21
N ILE A 68 16.29 26.96 -29.01
CA ILE A 68 15.62 27.42 -27.79
C ILE A 68 16.08 28.84 -27.50
N LYS A 69 15.17 29.81 -27.60
CA LYS A 69 15.47 31.23 -27.38
C LYS A 69 15.10 31.71 -25.99
N LYS A 70 14.06 31.10 -25.39
CA LYS A 70 13.53 31.48 -24.10
C LYS A 70 12.88 30.25 -23.45
N ILE A 71 13.10 30.07 -22.18
CA ILE A 71 12.46 29.05 -21.36
C ILE A 71 11.42 29.67 -20.43
N ASN A 72 10.38 28.91 -20.10
CA ASN A 72 9.37 29.29 -19.11
C ASN A 72 9.86 28.99 -17.69
N THR A 73 9.09 29.43 -16.69
CA THR A 73 9.37 29.12 -15.28
C THR A 73 9.39 27.59 -15.09
N TYR A 74 10.43 27.11 -14.42
CA TYR A 74 10.59 25.70 -14.12
C TYR A 74 9.44 25.16 -13.25
N LYS A 75 8.89 24.03 -13.67
CA LYS A 75 8.00 23.21 -12.84
C LYS A 75 8.51 21.78 -12.87
N PRO A 76 8.47 21.04 -11.74
CA PRO A 76 8.90 19.64 -11.74
C PRO A 76 8.19 18.82 -12.81
N LEU A 77 8.93 18.13 -13.65
CA LEU A 77 8.37 17.26 -14.68
C LEU A 77 7.70 16.04 -14.08
N LEU A 78 8.27 15.54 -12.98
CA LEU A 78 7.79 14.43 -12.18
C LEU A 78 7.80 14.85 -10.71
N ASN A 79 6.74 14.53 -10.00
CA ASN A 79 6.77 14.56 -8.54
C ASN A 79 7.60 13.36 -8.09
N ARG A 80 8.43 13.56 -7.06
CA ARG A 80 9.09 12.43 -6.40
C ARG A 80 7.99 11.53 -5.88
N LEU A 81 7.89 10.33 -6.40
CA LEU A 81 7.00 9.33 -5.81
C LEU A 81 7.48 9.13 -4.38
N GLU A 82 6.66 9.48 -3.40
CA GLU A 82 6.82 8.94 -2.07
C GLU A 82 6.84 7.42 -2.25
N LYS A 83 7.74 6.75 -1.53
CA LYS A 83 7.91 5.31 -1.64
C LYS A 83 6.51 4.68 -1.50
N ILE A 84 5.88 4.39 -2.63
CA ILE A 84 4.73 3.51 -2.63
C ILE A 84 5.33 2.22 -2.08
N ILE A 85 4.97 1.86 -0.87
CA ILE A 85 5.10 0.49 -0.42
C ILE A 85 4.11 -0.25 -1.32
N ILE A 86 4.56 -0.63 -2.52
CA ILE A 86 3.91 -1.68 -3.26
C ILE A 86 4.03 -2.85 -2.29
N PRO A 87 2.92 -3.44 -1.81
CA PRO A 87 3.03 -4.74 -1.20
C PRO A 87 3.82 -5.54 -2.24
N GLU A 88 5.00 -6.03 -1.88
CA GLU A 88 5.75 -6.94 -2.75
C GLU A 88 4.69 -7.91 -3.24
N GLU A 89 4.50 -8.03 -4.57
CA GLU A 89 3.73 -9.16 -5.11
C GLU A 89 4.31 -10.33 -4.34
N GLU A 90 3.46 -10.95 -3.51
CA GLU A 90 3.89 -12.10 -2.73
C GLU A 90 4.45 -13.06 -3.78
N ASP A 91 5.79 -13.07 -3.88
CA ASP A 91 6.50 -14.11 -4.64
C ASP A 91 5.93 -15.41 -4.10
N MET A 92 5.10 -16.07 -4.88
CA MET A 92 4.46 -17.34 -4.50
C MET A 92 5.52 -18.38 -4.10
N ASP A 93 6.80 -18.10 -4.39
CA ASP A 93 7.96 -18.90 -3.98
C ASP A 93 8.59 -18.47 -2.65
N ASN A 94 8.19 -17.31 -2.08
CA ASN A 94 8.72 -16.82 -0.81
C ASN A 94 7.66 -16.96 0.31
N VAL A 95 7.13 -18.17 0.45
CA VAL A 95 6.36 -18.53 1.63
C VAL A 95 7.29 -18.38 2.83
N ASN A 96 7.04 -17.35 3.68
CA ASN A 96 7.73 -17.21 4.95
C ASN A 96 7.41 -18.45 5.80
N LEU A 97 8.21 -19.48 5.63
CA LEU A 97 8.07 -20.71 6.39
C LEU A 97 8.30 -20.40 7.87
N ILE A 98 7.33 -20.78 8.69
CA ILE A 98 7.48 -20.73 10.14
C ILE A 98 7.82 -22.12 10.66
N ASN A 99 8.60 -22.20 11.73
CA ASN A 99 8.88 -23.45 12.41
C ASN A 99 7.74 -23.79 13.38
N ILE A 100 7.76 -25.01 13.93
CA ILE A 100 6.72 -25.51 14.84
C ILE A 100 6.67 -24.70 16.14
N ASP A 101 7.78 -24.15 16.62
CA ASP A 101 7.82 -23.36 17.83
C ASP A 101 7.12 -22.01 17.62
N GLN A 102 7.33 -21.36 16.48
CA GLN A 102 6.65 -20.13 16.11
C GLN A 102 5.14 -20.35 16.00
N PHE A 103 4.71 -21.44 15.37
CA PHE A 103 3.29 -21.80 15.32
C PHE A 103 2.72 -22.11 16.69
N SER A 104 3.45 -22.85 17.51
CA SER A 104 3.03 -23.23 18.88
C SER A 104 2.91 -22.06 19.84
N ALA A 105 3.57 -20.94 19.53
CA ALA A 105 3.43 -19.69 20.29
C ALA A 105 2.04 -19.04 20.11
N VAL A 106 1.31 -19.40 19.06
CA VAL A 106 -0.06 -18.91 18.84
C VAL A 106 -1.03 -19.79 19.64
N ASP A 107 -1.79 -19.19 20.56
CA ASP A 107 -2.81 -19.91 21.34
C ASP A 107 -4.16 -19.87 20.64
N LEU A 108 -4.44 -20.89 19.82
CA LEU A 108 -5.71 -21.09 19.17
C LEU A 108 -6.68 -21.85 20.06
N ARG A 109 -7.89 -21.30 20.26
CA ARG A 109 -8.94 -21.89 21.11
C ARG A 109 -10.27 -21.97 20.38
N VAL A 110 -11.00 -23.01 20.70
CA VAL A 110 -12.44 -23.07 20.39
C VAL A 110 -13.16 -22.08 21.30
N ALA A 111 -13.99 -21.25 20.74
CA ALA A 111 -14.83 -20.31 21.50
C ALA A 111 -16.28 -20.41 21.02
N LYS A 112 -17.23 -20.25 21.95
CA LYS A 112 -18.67 -20.17 21.65
C LYS A 112 -19.09 -18.71 21.62
N ILE A 113 -19.80 -18.27 20.60
CA ILE A 113 -20.39 -16.95 20.53
C ILE A 113 -21.62 -16.93 21.44
N VAL A 114 -21.50 -16.25 22.59
CA VAL A 114 -22.61 -16.07 23.53
C VAL A 114 -23.51 -14.94 23.09
N LYS A 115 -22.93 -13.87 22.56
CA LYS A 115 -23.65 -12.68 22.10
C LYS A 115 -22.95 -12.05 20.92
N ALA A 116 -23.72 -11.59 19.95
CA ALA A 116 -23.25 -10.77 18.85
C ALA A 116 -24.11 -9.50 18.74
N GLU A 117 -23.48 -8.35 18.53
CA GLU A 117 -24.14 -7.04 18.51
C GLU A 117 -23.59 -6.16 17.38
N HIS A 118 -24.48 -5.32 16.85
CA HIS A 118 -24.04 -4.23 15.99
C HIS A 118 -23.26 -3.20 16.81
N VAL A 119 -22.22 -2.64 16.21
CA VAL A 119 -21.44 -1.54 16.81
C VAL A 119 -21.94 -0.24 16.19
N GLU A 120 -22.48 0.64 17.02
CA GLU A 120 -22.96 1.96 16.57
C GLU A 120 -21.79 2.79 16.04
N GLY A 121 -21.95 3.36 14.84
CA GLY A 121 -20.90 4.13 14.16
C GLY A 121 -19.77 3.29 13.55
N ALA A 122 -19.93 1.96 13.44
CA ALA A 122 -19.02 1.09 12.71
C ALA A 122 -19.74 0.40 11.53
N ASP A 123 -19.20 0.59 10.32
CA ASP A 123 -19.81 0.03 9.10
C ASP A 123 -19.47 -1.44 8.87
N LYS A 124 -18.34 -1.92 9.38
CA LYS A 124 -17.81 -3.25 9.08
C LYS A 124 -17.76 -4.19 10.29
N LEU A 125 -17.94 -3.67 11.53
CA LEU A 125 -17.69 -4.41 12.74
C LEU A 125 -18.96 -4.96 13.39
N LEU A 126 -18.85 -6.19 13.89
CA LEU A 126 -19.71 -6.74 14.94
C LEU A 126 -18.92 -6.91 16.24
N ARG A 127 -19.55 -6.66 17.37
CA ARG A 127 -19.03 -6.99 18.69
C ARG A 127 -19.49 -8.39 19.06
N LEU A 128 -18.53 -9.26 19.37
CA LEU A 128 -18.79 -10.63 19.80
C LEU A 128 -18.36 -10.78 21.26
N THR A 129 -19.23 -11.37 22.07
CA THR A 129 -18.89 -11.88 23.38
C THR A 129 -18.72 -13.40 23.25
N LEU A 130 -17.53 -13.86 23.56
CA LEU A 130 -17.08 -15.24 23.34
C LEU A 130 -16.87 -15.93 24.69
N ASP A 131 -17.43 -17.12 24.85
CA ASP A 131 -17.10 -18.04 25.94
C ASP A 131 -15.92 -18.92 25.49
N VAL A 132 -14.84 -18.91 26.27
CA VAL A 132 -13.61 -19.68 26.02
C VAL A 132 -13.42 -20.76 27.12
N GLY A 133 -14.50 -21.24 27.72
CA GLY A 133 -14.47 -22.24 28.78
C GLY A 133 -13.77 -21.74 30.04
N ASP A 134 -12.87 -22.52 30.60
CA ASP A 134 -12.12 -22.19 31.81
C ASP A 134 -11.27 -20.92 31.71
N LEU A 135 -11.04 -20.42 30.46
CA LEU A 135 -10.33 -19.18 30.24
C LEU A 135 -11.23 -17.93 30.33
N GLY A 136 -12.51 -18.13 30.65
CA GLY A 136 -13.51 -17.08 30.81
C GLY A 136 -14.02 -16.51 29.49
N THR A 137 -14.49 -15.27 29.52
CA THR A 137 -15.08 -14.60 28.38
C THR A 137 -14.08 -13.65 27.71
N ARG A 138 -14.28 -13.41 26.41
CA ARG A 138 -13.54 -12.42 25.62
C ARG A 138 -14.48 -11.55 24.79
N ASN A 139 -14.20 -10.25 24.74
CA ASN A 139 -14.88 -9.34 23.83
C ASN A 139 -13.99 -9.14 22.59
N VAL A 140 -14.55 -9.39 21.42
CA VAL A 140 -13.81 -9.26 20.14
C VAL A 140 -14.62 -8.44 19.15
N PHE A 141 -13.96 -7.53 18.47
CA PHE A 141 -14.53 -6.77 17.36
C PHE A 141 -14.08 -7.41 16.05
N ALA A 142 -15.03 -7.98 15.31
CA ALA A 142 -14.77 -8.72 14.07
C ALA A 142 -15.34 -7.99 12.85
N GLY A 143 -14.58 -7.91 11.76
CA GLY A 143 -14.96 -7.24 10.52
C GLY A 143 -15.89 -8.08 9.62
N ILE A 144 -16.94 -8.65 10.18
CA ILE A 144 -17.82 -9.63 9.52
C ILE A 144 -19.26 -9.16 9.33
N LYS A 145 -19.55 -7.88 9.58
CA LYS A 145 -20.91 -7.31 9.51
C LYS A 145 -21.55 -7.42 8.12
N SER A 146 -20.73 -7.45 7.06
CA SER A 146 -21.22 -7.61 5.69
C SER A 146 -21.71 -9.02 5.37
N ALA A 147 -21.18 -10.03 6.08
CA ALA A 147 -21.44 -11.43 5.81
C ALA A 147 -22.40 -12.09 6.82
N TYR A 148 -22.52 -11.54 8.02
CA TYR A 148 -23.31 -12.16 9.10
C TYR A 148 -24.21 -11.17 9.81
N LYS A 149 -25.40 -11.63 10.15
CA LYS A 149 -26.30 -10.93 11.09
C LYS A 149 -26.05 -11.44 12.53
N PRO A 150 -26.17 -10.58 13.55
CA PRO A 150 -25.90 -10.97 14.94
C PRO A 150 -26.66 -12.21 15.41
N ASN A 151 -27.93 -12.32 15.08
CA ASN A 151 -28.79 -13.45 15.48
C ASN A 151 -28.38 -14.80 14.84
N GLU A 152 -27.65 -14.79 13.72
CA GLU A 152 -27.16 -16.00 13.06
C GLU A 152 -25.86 -16.53 13.68
N LEU A 153 -25.23 -15.72 14.52
CA LEU A 153 -23.92 -16.01 15.11
C LEU A 153 -24.03 -16.61 16.51
N THR A 154 -25.08 -16.30 17.24
CA THR A 154 -25.28 -16.82 18.60
C THR A 154 -25.27 -18.35 18.60
N ASP A 155 -24.62 -18.92 19.63
CA ASP A 155 -24.40 -20.35 19.85
C ASP A 155 -23.43 -21.04 18.86
N LYS A 156 -22.92 -20.36 17.85
CA LYS A 156 -21.89 -20.92 16.97
C LYS A 156 -20.54 -21.08 17.67
N HIS A 157 -19.85 -22.18 17.38
CA HIS A 157 -18.47 -22.41 17.77
C HIS A 157 -17.54 -21.92 16.66
N ILE A 158 -16.49 -21.23 17.05
CA ILE A 158 -15.49 -20.62 16.15
C ILE A 158 -14.09 -20.84 16.69
N VAL A 159 -13.07 -20.55 15.87
CA VAL A 159 -11.69 -20.56 16.31
C VAL A 159 -11.24 -19.13 16.61
N LEU A 160 -10.65 -18.96 17.79
CA LEU A 160 -10.16 -17.70 18.33
C LEU A 160 -8.65 -17.77 18.54
N VAL A 161 -7.92 -16.72 18.12
CA VAL A 161 -6.55 -16.44 18.58
C VAL A 161 -6.68 -15.75 19.95
N ASN A 162 -6.36 -16.49 21.03
CA ASN A 162 -6.63 -16.07 22.40
C ASN A 162 -5.52 -15.24 23.03
N ASN A 163 -4.29 -15.37 22.57
CA ASN A 163 -3.12 -14.72 23.16
C ASN A 163 -2.62 -13.49 22.38
N LEU A 164 -3.48 -12.85 21.61
CA LEU A 164 -3.16 -11.56 21.01
C LEU A 164 -3.21 -10.46 22.05
N GLU A 165 -2.32 -9.49 21.91
CA GLU A 165 -2.31 -8.28 22.73
C GLU A 165 -3.64 -7.52 22.58
N PRO A 166 -4.30 -7.13 23.70
CA PRO A 166 -5.59 -6.43 23.62
C PRO A 166 -5.48 -5.11 22.86
N ARG A 167 -6.31 -4.95 21.85
CA ARG A 167 -6.31 -3.76 20.99
C ARG A 167 -7.38 -2.78 21.42
N LYS A 168 -6.97 -1.57 21.83
CA LYS A 168 -7.88 -0.46 22.10
C LYS A 168 -8.43 0.10 20.78
N MET A 169 -9.73 0.17 20.66
CA MET A 169 -10.45 0.71 19.51
C MET A 169 -11.41 1.82 19.98
N LYS A 170 -11.94 2.62 19.03
CA LYS A 170 -12.93 3.67 19.34
C LYS A 170 -14.16 3.12 20.09
N PHE A 171 -14.50 1.86 19.91
CA PHE A 171 -15.72 1.22 20.42
C PHE A 171 -15.49 0.32 21.63
N GLY A 172 -14.26 0.18 22.10
CA GLY A 172 -13.88 -0.68 23.22
C GLY A 172 -12.55 -1.39 23.01
N VAL A 173 -12.32 -2.44 23.79
CA VAL A 173 -11.10 -3.25 23.71
C VAL A 173 -11.44 -4.59 23.05
N SER A 174 -10.65 -4.98 22.03
CA SER A 174 -10.69 -6.31 21.42
C SER A 174 -9.64 -7.19 22.07
N GLU A 175 -10.05 -8.32 22.62
CA GLU A 175 -9.23 -9.22 23.46
C GLU A 175 -8.84 -10.51 22.71
N GLY A 176 -8.76 -10.46 21.41
CA GLY A 176 -8.39 -11.58 20.57
C GLY A 176 -8.83 -11.34 19.12
N MET A 177 -8.68 -12.35 18.29
CA MET A 177 -9.06 -12.32 16.87
C MET A 177 -9.78 -13.62 16.48
N VAL A 178 -10.94 -13.48 15.89
CA VAL A 178 -11.69 -14.60 15.30
C VAL A 178 -11.11 -14.94 13.94
N LEU A 179 -10.86 -16.21 13.67
CA LEU A 179 -10.37 -16.68 12.38
C LEU A 179 -11.51 -16.76 11.36
N ALA A 180 -11.27 -16.19 10.22
CA ALA A 180 -12.16 -16.27 9.07
C ALA A 180 -11.34 -16.36 7.76
N SER A 181 -11.82 -17.11 6.81
CA SER A 181 -11.36 -17.05 5.43
C SER A 181 -12.19 -16.01 4.66
N SER A 182 -11.59 -15.31 3.72
CA SER A 182 -12.28 -14.34 2.88
C SER A 182 -11.73 -14.34 1.46
N ASN A 183 -12.61 -14.09 0.50
CA ASN A 183 -12.31 -13.85 -0.90
C ASN A 183 -13.27 -12.76 -1.43
N ASP A 184 -13.28 -12.54 -2.73
CA ASP A 184 -14.17 -11.58 -3.39
C ASP A 184 -15.66 -11.96 -3.26
N GLU A 185 -15.97 -13.23 -2.98
CA GLU A 185 -17.34 -13.75 -2.86
C GLU A 185 -17.90 -13.61 -1.43
N GLY A 186 -17.03 -13.60 -0.38
CA GLY A 186 -17.53 -13.51 0.98
C GLY A 186 -16.50 -13.71 2.08
N ILE A 187 -17.02 -13.71 3.31
CA ILE A 187 -16.26 -13.94 4.54
C ILE A 187 -16.87 -15.15 5.26
N TYR A 188 -16.05 -16.11 5.63
CA TYR A 188 -16.47 -17.39 6.21
C TYR A 188 -15.72 -17.63 7.53
N LEU A 189 -16.45 -17.77 8.64
CA LEU A 189 -15.86 -18.08 9.93
C LEU A 189 -15.28 -19.49 9.94
N VAL A 190 -14.07 -19.64 10.48
CA VAL A 190 -13.49 -20.96 10.75
C VAL A 190 -14.17 -21.56 11.95
N SER A 191 -14.87 -22.66 11.75
CA SER A 191 -15.63 -23.37 12.78
C SER A 191 -15.04 -24.76 13.01
N PRO A 192 -14.94 -25.22 14.26
CA PRO A 192 -14.57 -26.60 14.55
C PRO A 192 -15.71 -27.55 14.19
N ASP A 193 -15.40 -28.83 14.05
CA ASP A 193 -16.39 -29.88 13.85
C ASP A 193 -17.28 -30.07 15.10
N SER A 194 -18.38 -30.81 14.91
CA SER A 194 -19.34 -31.12 15.97
C SER A 194 -18.66 -31.85 17.14
N GLY A 195 -19.05 -31.48 18.37
CA GLY A 195 -18.49 -32.06 19.59
C GLY A 195 -17.33 -31.26 20.21
N ALA A 196 -16.76 -30.30 19.50
CA ALA A 196 -15.78 -29.41 20.09
C ALA A 196 -16.42 -28.52 21.17
N LYS A 197 -15.70 -28.31 22.29
CA LYS A 197 -16.18 -27.52 23.44
C LYS A 197 -15.37 -26.24 23.59
N PRO A 198 -15.97 -25.14 24.11
CA PRO A 198 -15.25 -23.93 24.45
C PRO A 198 -14.01 -24.19 25.31
N GLY A 199 -12.91 -23.51 25.03
CA GLY A 199 -11.63 -23.67 25.72
C GLY A 199 -10.70 -24.73 25.13
N MET A 200 -11.20 -25.65 24.30
CA MET A 200 -10.34 -26.65 23.68
C MET A 200 -9.23 -25.99 22.82
N LYS A 201 -8.00 -26.47 22.97
CA LYS A 201 -6.85 -26.00 22.20
C LYS A 201 -6.89 -26.59 20.78
N VAL A 202 -6.72 -25.71 19.79
CA VAL A 202 -6.53 -26.11 18.38
C VAL A 202 -5.03 -26.26 18.15
N ARG A 203 -4.64 -27.36 17.54
CA ARG A 203 -3.22 -27.71 17.32
C ARG A 203 -2.98 -28.08 15.87
#